data_5e69ec092fb9cb0ceddef64bc012c279
#
_entry.id   5e69ec092fb9cb0ceddef64bc012c279
#
_cell.length_a   1.000
_cell.length_b   1.000
_cell.length_c   1.000
_cell.angle_alpha   90.00
_cell.angle_beta   90.00
_cell.angle_gamma   90.00
#
_symmetry.space_group_name_H-M   'P 1'
#
loop_
_entity.id
_entity.type
_entity.pdbx_description
1 polymer ?
#
loop_
_entity_poly.entity_id
_entity_poly.type
_entity_poly.pdbx_seq_one_letter_code
_entity_poly.pdbx_strand_id
1 'polypeptide(L)'
;EPVWMDLGPETDIFLARVAWLPDGHLVAQIENRLQTELELVMFDVQTGKRSTLLHETSPIWINLHDLFQPLKNGTYAGGFILASERTGYRHLYLYDRHGQLVRRLTSGEWMVDSLAGINEVAGLVYFTATRDSPLECHLYVVAMAGGEPRRITRQPGVHTVTLDRACLRFVDVFDSPGQPPRVTLNALGDGAELRVIYEPVDSRVEQLALEPPELVTLKNRS
;
A
#
# COMPACT_ATOMS: atom_id res chain seq x y z
N GLU A 1 35.81 -9.91 2.74
CA GLU A 1 35.17 -11.02 3.44
C GLU A 1 33.67 -10.76 3.55
N PRO A 2 32.81 -11.80 3.52
CA PRO A 2 31.38 -11.60 3.71
C PRO A 2 31.08 -11.20 5.16
N VAL A 3 30.12 -10.30 5.34
CA VAL A 3 29.62 -9.88 6.65
C VAL A 3 28.30 -10.60 6.91
N TRP A 4 28.23 -11.34 7.99
CA TRP A 4 27.02 -12.05 8.40
C TRP A 4 26.11 -11.12 9.21
N MET A 5 24.84 -11.03 8.80
CA MET A 5 23.84 -10.26 9.53
C MET A 5 23.30 -11.04 10.71
N ASP A 6 23.23 -10.40 11.88
CA ASP A 6 22.69 -10.98 13.10
C ASP A 6 21.16 -11.03 13.01
N LEU A 7 20.60 -12.21 12.72
CA LEU A 7 19.15 -12.42 12.64
C LEU A 7 18.48 -12.59 14.02
N GLY A 8 19.26 -12.58 15.10
CA GLY A 8 18.78 -12.79 16.46
C GLY A 8 18.96 -14.23 16.95
N PRO A 9 18.54 -14.52 18.20
CA PRO A 9 18.77 -15.82 18.83
C PRO A 9 17.82 -16.92 18.33
N GLU A 10 16.64 -16.53 17.81
CA GLU A 10 15.68 -17.50 17.30
C GLU A 10 16.11 -18.02 15.94
N THR A 11 15.99 -19.33 15.77
CA THR A 11 16.37 -20.04 14.53
C THR A 11 15.16 -20.50 13.71
N ASP A 12 13.98 -20.59 14.32
CA ASP A 12 12.73 -20.96 13.64
C ASP A 12 11.95 -19.71 13.23
N ILE A 13 12.49 -19.01 12.23
CA ILE A 13 12.00 -17.72 11.73
C ILE A 13 11.81 -17.75 10.21
N PHE A 14 11.03 -16.79 9.73
CA PHE A 14 10.97 -16.44 8.33
C PHE A 14 11.70 -15.10 8.11
N LEU A 15 12.70 -15.11 7.23
CA LEU A 15 13.23 -13.87 6.63
C LEU A 15 12.30 -13.48 5.50
N ALA A 16 11.29 -12.70 5.82
CA ALA A 16 10.16 -12.46 4.93
C ALA A 16 10.46 -11.45 3.82
N ARG A 17 11.13 -10.35 4.14
CA ARG A 17 11.48 -9.27 3.20
C ARG A 17 12.83 -8.67 3.57
N VAL A 18 13.54 -8.20 2.55
CA VAL A 18 14.80 -7.47 2.71
C VAL A 18 14.76 -6.25 1.80
N ALA A 19 15.21 -5.10 2.30
CA ALA A 19 15.28 -3.86 1.54
C ALA A 19 16.48 -3.01 1.93
N TRP A 20 16.98 -2.21 0.99
CA TRP A 20 17.99 -1.19 1.25
C TRP A 20 17.35 0.13 1.60
N LEU A 21 17.80 0.74 2.68
CA LEU A 21 17.47 2.13 2.99
C LEU A 21 18.28 3.09 2.13
N PRO A 22 17.80 4.33 1.93
CA PRO A 22 18.51 5.33 1.11
C PRO A 22 19.91 5.71 1.60
N ASP A 23 20.17 5.53 2.89
CA ASP A 23 21.43 5.80 3.56
C ASP A 23 22.43 4.63 3.53
N GLY A 24 22.04 3.52 2.87
CA GLY A 24 22.90 2.34 2.70
C GLY A 24 22.76 1.29 3.80
N HIS A 25 21.89 1.47 4.80
CA HIS A 25 21.56 0.40 5.74
C HIS A 25 20.68 -0.66 5.09
N LEU A 26 20.82 -1.89 5.55
CA LEU A 26 19.98 -3.01 5.18
C LEU A 26 18.89 -3.18 6.22
N VAL A 27 17.65 -3.38 5.79
CA VAL A 27 16.54 -3.74 6.68
C VAL A 27 15.96 -5.09 6.30
N ALA A 28 15.45 -5.81 7.29
CA ALA A 28 14.72 -7.04 7.08
C ALA A 28 13.43 -7.08 7.91
N GLN A 29 12.41 -7.68 7.34
CA GLN A 29 11.21 -8.12 8.04
C GLN A 29 11.39 -9.56 8.43
N ILE A 30 11.37 -9.83 9.73
CA ILE A 30 11.57 -11.18 10.31
C ILE A 30 10.30 -11.55 11.06
N GLU A 31 9.73 -12.70 10.75
CA GLU A 31 8.58 -13.25 11.46
C GLU A 31 8.96 -14.50 12.23
N ASN A 32 8.32 -14.71 13.38
CA ASN A 32 8.38 -16.01 14.06
C ASN A 32 7.61 -17.07 13.25
N ARG A 33 7.85 -18.35 13.56
CA ARG A 33 7.23 -19.49 12.85
C ARG A 33 5.70 -19.46 12.89
N LEU A 34 5.12 -18.94 13.96
CA LEU A 34 3.67 -18.82 14.13
C LEU A 34 3.07 -17.64 13.40
N GLN A 35 3.89 -16.76 12.84
CA GLN A 35 3.48 -15.52 12.14
C GLN A 35 2.63 -14.59 13.03
N THR A 36 2.92 -14.58 14.31
CA THR A 36 2.25 -13.75 15.32
C THR A 36 3.12 -12.59 15.79
N GLU A 37 4.38 -12.58 15.38
CA GLU A 37 5.35 -11.54 15.69
C GLU A 37 6.13 -11.16 14.44
N LEU A 38 6.21 -9.87 14.17
CA LEU A 38 6.98 -9.27 13.07
C LEU A 38 7.96 -8.26 13.64
N GLU A 39 9.23 -8.46 13.38
CA GLU A 39 10.28 -7.47 13.62
C GLU A 39 10.71 -6.82 12.30
N LEU A 40 10.78 -5.49 12.27
CA LEU A 40 11.55 -4.75 11.28
C LEU A 40 12.91 -4.43 11.89
N VAL A 41 13.96 -5.06 11.37
CA VAL A 41 15.33 -4.93 11.86
C VAL A 41 16.19 -4.19 10.85
N MET A 42 17.05 -3.31 11.34
CA MET A 42 18.06 -2.63 10.55
C MET A 42 19.44 -3.21 10.91
N PHE A 43 20.30 -3.42 9.91
CA PHE A 43 21.64 -3.92 10.06
C PHE A 43 22.68 -2.87 9.70
N ASP A 44 23.69 -2.79 10.53
CA ASP A 44 24.97 -2.17 10.15
C ASP A 44 25.68 -3.13 9.18
N VAL A 45 25.82 -2.73 7.92
CA VAL A 45 26.36 -3.59 6.86
C VAL A 45 27.86 -3.89 7.00
N GLN A 46 28.59 -3.13 7.85
CA GLN A 46 30.01 -3.37 8.10
C GLN A 46 30.25 -4.35 9.23
N THR A 47 29.39 -4.35 10.23
CA THR A 47 29.54 -5.19 11.44
C THR A 47 28.56 -6.33 11.53
N GLY A 48 27.47 -6.28 10.73
CA GLY A 48 26.36 -7.22 10.80
C GLY A 48 25.46 -7.05 12.01
N LYS A 49 25.71 -6.08 12.89
CA LYS A 49 24.91 -5.85 14.10
C LYS A 49 23.51 -5.39 13.76
N ARG A 50 22.52 -5.97 14.47
CA ARG A 50 21.11 -5.61 14.34
C ARG A 50 20.70 -4.50 15.30
N SER A 51 19.71 -3.71 14.89
CA SER A 51 18.88 -2.86 15.74
C SER A 51 17.41 -3.00 15.33
N THR A 52 16.53 -3.23 16.29
CA THR A 52 15.09 -3.37 16.01
C THR A 52 14.49 -1.98 15.84
N LEU A 53 13.91 -1.72 14.66
CA LEU A 53 13.17 -0.50 14.36
C LEU A 53 11.71 -0.60 14.83
N LEU A 54 11.09 -1.76 14.66
CA LEU A 54 9.68 -2.00 14.98
C LEU A 54 9.51 -3.44 15.43
N HIS A 55 8.64 -3.65 16.42
CA HIS A 55 8.12 -4.97 16.79
C HIS A 55 6.60 -4.89 16.82
N GLU A 56 5.96 -5.75 16.07
CA GLU A 56 4.51 -5.88 15.98
C GLU A 56 4.09 -7.27 16.40
N THR A 57 3.00 -7.37 17.15
CA THR A 57 2.44 -8.65 17.60
C THR A 57 0.96 -8.73 17.26
N SER A 58 0.49 -9.93 16.98
CA SER A 58 -0.93 -10.25 16.78
C SER A 58 -1.28 -11.52 17.54
N PRO A 59 -2.44 -11.57 18.21
CA PRO A 59 -2.89 -12.78 18.88
C PRO A 59 -3.32 -13.89 17.92
N ILE A 60 -3.45 -13.58 16.63
CA ILE A 60 -3.97 -14.51 15.62
C ILE A 60 -2.92 -14.71 14.53
N TRP A 61 -2.59 -13.63 13.79
CA TRP A 61 -1.82 -13.72 12.56
C TRP A 61 -1.37 -12.33 12.09
N ILE A 62 -0.19 -12.20 11.52
CA ILE A 62 0.27 -11.00 10.82
C ILE A 62 0.35 -11.30 9.33
N ASN A 63 -0.43 -10.59 8.52
CA ASN A 63 -0.34 -10.69 7.07
C ASN A 63 0.90 -9.95 6.55
N LEU A 64 1.75 -10.66 5.82
CA LEU A 64 2.84 -10.04 5.07
C LEU A 64 2.29 -9.31 3.83
N HIS A 65 2.81 -8.14 3.60
CA HIS A 65 2.51 -7.32 2.42
C HIS A 65 3.76 -6.56 1.97
N ASP A 66 3.73 -5.99 0.77
CA ASP A 66 4.86 -5.26 0.18
C ASP A 66 4.81 -3.74 0.44
N LEU A 67 4.01 -3.31 1.42
CA LEU A 67 3.80 -1.89 1.74
C LEU A 67 4.83 -1.39 2.77
N PHE A 68 6.11 -1.54 2.44
CA PHE A 68 7.23 -0.91 3.14
C PHE A 68 7.94 0.03 2.17
N GLN A 69 7.93 1.33 2.46
CA GLN A 69 8.51 2.34 1.58
C GLN A 69 9.42 3.28 2.35
N PRO A 70 10.75 3.15 2.20
CA PRO A 70 11.71 4.12 2.71
C PRO A 70 11.57 5.48 2.02
N LEU A 71 11.78 6.56 2.79
CA LEU A 71 11.71 7.94 2.33
C LEU A 71 13.11 8.54 2.16
N LYS A 72 13.38 9.08 0.97
CA LYS A 72 14.70 9.63 0.59
C LYS A 72 14.80 11.14 0.79
N ASN A 73 13.69 11.84 0.60
CA ASN A 73 13.63 13.29 0.46
C ASN A 73 12.57 13.90 1.36
N GLY A 74 12.55 15.25 1.40
CA GLY A 74 11.52 16.02 2.10
C GLY A 74 11.67 16.01 3.62
N THR A 75 10.62 16.41 4.30
CA THR A 75 10.58 16.58 5.76
C THR A 75 10.83 15.29 6.54
N TYR A 76 10.47 14.15 5.96
CA TYR A 76 10.56 12.84 6.61
C TYR A 76 11.68 11.96 6.04
N ALA A 77 12.68 12.57 5.41
CA ALA A 77 13.82 11.86 4.84
C ALA A 77 14.53 10.97 5.89
N GLY A 78 14.84 9.75 5.49
CA GLY A 78 15.41 8.70 6.33
C GLY A 78 14.37 7.88 7.12
N GLY A 79 13.13 8.36 7.22
CA GLY A 79 12.01 7.58 7.75
C GLY A 79 11.41 6.63 6.72
N PHE A 80 10.29 6.04 7.05
CA PHE A 80 9.59 5.10 6.17
C PHE A 80 8.08 5.09 6.40
N ILE A 81 7.35 4.61 5.40
CA ILE A 81 5.94 4.25 5.52
C ILE A 81 5.85 2.73 5.56
N LEU A 82 5.10 2.21 6.51
CA LEU A 82 4.77 0.80 6.65
C LEU A 82 3.26 0.65 6.81
N ALA A 83 2.67 -0.35 6.15
CA ALA A 83 1.31 -0.73 6.45
C ALA A 83 1.26 -1.73 7.60
N SER A 84 0.13 -1.75 8.32
CA SER A 84 -0.12 -2.68 9.41
C SER A 84 -1.62 -2.89 9.60
N GLU A 85 -2.01 -4.09 10.02
CA GLU A 85 -3.38 -4.47 10.35
C GLU A 85 -3.67 -4.44 11.86
N ARG A 86 -2.78 -3.82 12.66
CA ARG A 86 -2.86 -3.77 14.14
C ARG A 86 -4.15 -3.19 14.70
N THR A 87 -4.95 -2.53 13.87
CA THR A 87 -6.24 -1.94 14.26
C THR A 87 -7.43 -2.64 13.62
N GLY A 88 -7.24 -3.87 13.10
CA GLY A 88 -8.27 -4.69 12.45
C GLY A 88 -8.34 -4.53 10.93
N TYR A 89 -7.86 -3.42 10.40
CA TYR A 89 -7.79 -3.13 8.97
C TYR A 89 -6.40 -2.63 8.60
N ARG A 90 -5.95 -2.91 7.38
CA ARG A 90 -4.64 -2.48 6.88
C ARG A 90 -4.62 -0.99 6.62
N HIS A 91 -3.77 -0.29 7.36
CA HIS A 91 -3.58 1.15 7.29
C HIS A 91 -2.11 1.53 7.15
N LEU A 92 -1.86 2.76 6.68
CA LEU A 92 -0.53 3.32 6.50
C LEU A 92 -0.09 4.07 7.76
N TYR A 93 1.16 3.82 8.16
CA TYR A 93 1.82 4.45 9.29
C TYR A 93 3.14 5.04 8.86
N LEU A 94 3.41 6.28 9.28
CA LEU A 94 4.67 7.00 9.03
C LEU A 94 5.56 6.88 10.26
N TYR A 95 6.80 6.45 10.04
CA TYR A 95 7.83 6.31 11.06
C TYR A 95 9.04 7.18 10.75
N ASP A 96 9.76 7.59 11.77
CA ASP A 96 11.07 8.21 11.63
C ASP A 96 12.18 7.17 11.35
N ARG A 97 13.43 7.64 11.20
CA ARG A 97 14.59 6.78 10.96
C ARG A 97 14.92 5.80 12.10
N HIS A 98 14.41 6.04 13.28
CA HIS A 98 14.62 5.24 14.48
C HIS A 98 13.46 4.27 14.76
N GLY A 99 12.48 4.19 13.84
CA GLY A 99 11.31 3.35 14.00
C GLY A 99 10.27 3.92 14.97
N GLN A 100 10.39 5.21 15.36
CA GLN A 100 9.37 5.83 16.19
C GLN A 100 8.18 6.24 15.33
N LEU A 101 6.98 5.91 15.78
CA LEU A 101 5.75 6.28 15.10
C LEU A 101 5.58 7.80 15.09
N VAL A 102 5.68 8.39 13.91
CA VAL A 102 5.38 9.82 13.71
C VAL A 102 3.89 10.04 13.62
N ARG A 103 3.19 9.19 12.81
CA ARG A 103 1.76 9.37 12.55
C ARG A 103 1.13 8.14 11.91
N ARG A 104 -0.14 7.88 12.27
CA ARG A 104 -1.03 7.05 11.47
C ARG A 104 -1.63 7.91 10.36
N LEU A 105 -1.41 7.52 9.10
CA LEU A 105 -1.84 8.30 7.93
C LEU A 105 -3.28 7.99 7.51
N THR A 106 -3.73 6.75 7.75
CA THR A 106 -5.08 6.31 7.38
C THR A 106 -5.75 5.57 8.52
N SER A 107 -7.08 5.60 8.58
CA SER A 107 -7.86 4.95 9.65
C SER A 107 -9.32 4.72 9.21
N GLY A 108 -9.98 3.76 9.82
CA GLY A 108 -11.40 3.44 9.58
C GLY A 108 -11.65 1.95 9.44
N GLU A 109 -12.90 1.56 9.12
CA GLU A 109 -13.31 0.18 8.89
C GLU A 109 -13.21 -0.17 7.39
N TRP A 110 -12.02 0.02 6.82
CA TRP A 110 -11.68 -0.21 5.42
C TRP A 110 -10.19 -0.47 5.27
N MET A 111 -9.77 -1.03 4.14
CA MET A 111 -8.38 -1.43 3.90
C MET A 111 -7.70 -0.55 2.86
N VAL A 112 -6.43 -0.23 3.11
CA VAL A 112 -5.48 0.13 2.06
C VAL A 112 -5.15 -1.14 1.28
N ASP A 113 -5.29 -1.09 -0.03
CA ASP A 113 -4.96 -2.20 -0.93
C ASP A 113 -3.50 -2.13 -1.36
N SER A 114 -3.08 -1.05 -1.99
CA SER A 114 -1.71 -0.86 -2.47
C SER A 114 -1.22 0.58 -2.30
N LEU A 115 0.11 0.75 -2.31
CA LEU A 115 0.77 2.04 -2.36
C LEU A 115 1.04 2.39 -3.83
N ALA A 116 0.31 3.38 -4.35
CA ALA A 116 0.42 3.77 -5.75
C ALA A 116 1.65 4.66 -6.02
N GLY A 117 2.06 5.48 -5.04
CA GLY A 117 3.24 6.33 -5.14
C GLY A 117 3.33 7.35 -4.01
N ILE A 118 4.49 8.03 -3.96
CA ILE A 118 4.76 9.06 -2.96
C ILE A 118 5.40 10.27 -3.63
N ASN A 119 4.85 11.44 -3.39
CA ASN A 119 5.54 12.70 -3.64
C ASN A 119 6.17 13.18 -2.34
N GLU A 120 7.41 12.78 -2.09
CA GLU A 120 8.13 13.06 -0.85
C GLU A 120 8.35 14.55 -0.62
N VAL A 121 8.57 15.32 -1.69
CA VAL A 121 8.78 16.77 -1.63
C VAL A 121 7.51 17.51 -1.25
N ALA A 122 6.39 17.12 -1.83
CA ALA A 122 5.07 17.67 -1.49
C ALA A 122 4.49 17.06 -0.21
N GLY A 123 5.08 15.97 0.32
CA GLY A 123 4.59 15.25 1.48
C GLY A 123 3.25 14.56 1.25
N LEU A 124 3.02 14.02 0.04
CA LEU A 124 1.77 13.37 -0.36
C LEU A 124 1.97 11.88 -0.61
N VAL A 125 1.05 11.08 -0.10
CA VAL A 125 1.00 9.61 -0.26
C VAL A 125 -0.23 9.25 -1.06
N TYR A 126 -0.03 8.53 -2.17
CA TYR A 126 -1.09 8.04 -3.05
C TYR A 126 -1.25 6.53 -2.86
N PHE A 127 -2.45 6.06 -2.68
CA PHE A 127 -2.73 4.66 -2.39
C PHE A 127 -4.12 4.26 -2.92
N THR A 128 -4.31 2.97 -3.17
CA THR A 128 -5.64 2.41 -3.46
C THR A 128 -6.27 1.83 -2.20
N ALA A 129 -7.58 1.90 -2.09
CA ALA A 129 -8.30 1.47 -0.91
C ALA A 129 -9.78 1.18 -1.17
N THR A 130 -10.39 0.42 -0.24
CA THR A 130 -11.82 0.06 -0.23
C THR A 130 -12.66 0.98 0.67
N ARG A 131 -12.27 2.26 0.81
CA ARG A 131 -12.85 3.19 1.80
C ARG A 131 -14.34 3.44 1.61
N ASP A 132 -14.78 3.59 0.38
CA ASP A 132 -16.16 3.97 0.07
C ASP A 132 -17.09 2.75 -0.04
N SER A 133 -16.53 1.61 -0.43
CA SER A 133 -17.25 0.33 -0.55
C SER A 133 -16.27 -0.83 -0.49
N PRO A 134 -16.60 -1.96 0.16
CA PRO A 134 -15.78 -3.17 0.10
C PRO A 134 -15.75 -3.83 -1.28
N LEU A 135 -16.64 -3.41 -2.19
CA LEU A 135 -16.76 -3.92 -3.56
C LEU A 135 -16.04 -3.02 -4.58
N GLU A 136 -15.48 -1.92 -4.15
CA GLU A 136 -14.80 -0.94 -5.00
C GLU A 136 -13.39 -0.69 -4.50
N CYS A 137 -12.48 -0.39 -5.42
CA CYS A 137 -11.12 0.00 -5.10
C CYS A 137 -10.78 1.32 -5.80
N HIS A 138 -10.48 2.35 -5.03
CA HIS A 138 -10.27 3.70 -5.54
C HIS A 138 -8.89 4.24 -5.20
N LEU A 139 -8.39 5.15 -6.04
CA LEU A 139 -7.19 5.93 -5.76
C LEU A 139 -7.51 7.08 -4.81
N TYR A 140 -6.72 7.17 -3.74
CA TYR A 140 -6.76 8.25 -2.74
C TYR A 140 -5.41 8.94 -2.60
N VAL A 141 -5.43 10.13 -2.05
CA VAL A 141 -4.25 10.86 -1.59
C VAL A 141 -4.44 11.33 -0.16
N VAL A 142 -3.37 11.21 0.66
CA VAL A 142 -3.31 11.77 2.01
C VAL A 142 -1.99 12.51 2.21
N ALA A 143 -2.01 13.60 2.99
CA ALA A 143 -0.78 14.30 3.35
C ALA A 143 -0.03 13.53 4.47
N MET A 144 1.30 13.46 4.40
CA MET A 144 2.13 12.92 5.49
C MET A 144 1.99 13.76 6.77
N ALA A 145 1.66 15.04 6.64
CA ALA A 145 1.33 15.91 7.76
C ALA A 145 0.01 15.56 8.46
N GLY A 146 -0.77 14.64 7.89
CA GLY A 146 -2.08 14.21 8.37
C GLY A 146 -3.24 14.86 7.65
N GLY A 147 -4.44 14.52 8.05
CA GLY A 147 -5.70 14.95 7.42
C GLY A 147 -6.48 13.78 6.84
N GLU A 148 -7.69 14.06 6.35
CA GLU A 148 -8.53 13.05 5.73
C GLU A 148 -8.06 12.69 4.32
N PRO A 149 -8.02 11.40 3.97
CA PRO A 149 -7.76 10.97 2.61
C PRO A 149 -8.80 11.51 1.64
N ARG A 150 -8.33 12.08 0.52
CA ARG A 150 -9.18 12.55 -0.57
C ARG A 150 -9.17 11.56 -1.73
N ARG A 151 -10.35 11.13 -2.16
CA ARG A 151 -10.54 10.27 -3.35
C ARG A 151 -10.20 11.03 -4.64
N ILE A 152 -9.54 10.36 -5.58
CA ILE A 152 -9.15 10.88 -6.90
C ILE A 152 -10.00 10.25 -8.01
N THR A 153 -10.09 8.92 -8.08
CA THR A 153 -10.95 8.22 -9.06
C THR A 153 -12.42 8.37 -8.71
N ARG A 154 -13.30 8.44 -9.71
CA ARG A 154 -14.70 8.83 -9.50
C ARG A 154 -15.72 7.75 -9.82
N GLN A 155 -15.49 6.96 -10.87
CA GLN A 155 -16.42 5.94 -11.31
C GLN A 155 -16.50 4.80 -10.29
N PRO A 156 -17.70 4.28 -9.94
CA PRO A 156 -17.84 3.10 -9.10
C PRO A 156 -17.26 1.86 -9.77
N GLY A 157 -16.35 1.15 -9.09
CA GLY A 157 -15.69 -0.04 -9.59
C GLY A 157 -14.27 -0.21 -9.05
N VAL A 158 -13.46 -0.98 -9.74
CA VAL A 158 -12.08 -1.29 -9.37
C VAL A 158 -11.12 -0.51 -10.25
N HIS A 159 -10.22 0.22 -9.62
CA HIS A 159 -9.18 1.02 -10.26
C HIS A 159 -7.81 0.45 -9.92
N THR A 160 -7.12 -0.08 -10.93
CA THR A 160 -5.71 -0.45 -10.82
C THR A 160 -4.86 0.64 -11.46
N VAL A 161 -4.07 1.33 -10.64
CA VAL A 161 -3.42 2.56 -11.05
C VAL A 161 -1.90 2.45 -11.08
N THR A 162 -1.28 3.15 -12.03
CA THR A 162 0.17 3.33 -12.10
C THR A 162 0.48 4.81 -12.28
N LEU A 163 1.19 5.39 -11.30
CA LEU A 163 1.57 6.79 -11.32
C LEU A 163 2.86 7.02 -12.13
N ASP A 164 2.97 8.19 -12.76
CA ASP A 164 4.24 8.65 -13.29
C ASP A 164 5.18 9.09 -12.14
N ARG A 165 6.50 9.11 -12.42
CA ARG A 165 7.52 9.48 -11.42
C ARG A 165 7.40 10.91 -10.90
N ALA A 166 6.79 11.80 -11.68
CA ALA A 166 6.59 13.19 -11.31
C ALA A 166 5.34 13.39 -10.44
N CYS A 167 4.52 12.37 -10.24
CA CYS A 167 3.25 12.44 -9.55
C CYS A 167 2.32 13.51 -10.14
N LEU A 168 2.25 13.57 -11.48
CA LEU A 168 1.39 14.48 -12.22
C LEU A 168 0.25 13.76 -12.94
N ARG A 169 0.47 12.50 -13.32
CA ARG A 169 -0.46 11.70 -14.10
C ARG A 169 -0.48 10.26 -13.60
N PHE A 170 -1.54 9.55 -13.96
CA PHE A 170 -1.62 8.11 -13.73
C PHE A 170 -2.34 7.42 -14.88
N VAL A 171 -1.95 6.19 -15.15
CA VAL A 171 -2.71 5.27 -15.96
C VAL A 171 -3.66 4.54 -15.05
N ASP A 172 -4.92 4.47 -15.45
CA ASP A 172 -6.00 3.78 -14.75
C ASP A 172 -6.50 2.62 -15.61
N VAL A 173 -6.42 1.42 -15.07
CA VAL A 173 -7.12 0.26 -15.60
C VAL A 173 -8.38 0.11 -14.76
N PHE A 174 -9.48 0.54 -15.32
CA PHE A 174 -10.79 0.54 -14.66
C PHE A 174 -11.65 -0.60 -15.16
N ASP A 175 -12.29 -1.32 -14.27
CA ASP A 175 -13.35 -2.27 -14.57
C ASP A 175 -14.49 -2.22 -13.54
N SER A 176 -15.65 -2.75 -13.95
CA SER A 176 -16.82 -2.92 -13.09
C SER A 176 -17.69 -4.07 -13.60
N PRO A 177 -18.63 -4.59 -12.81
CA PRO A 177 -19.52 -5.67 -13.24
C PRO A 177 -20.31 -5.38 -14.53
N GLY A 178 -20.57 -4.11 -14.84
CA GLY A 178 -21.31 -3.69 -16.04
C GLY A 178 -20.44 -3.20 -17.19
N GLN A 179 -19.10 -3.19 -17.03
CA GLN A 179 -18.20 -2.64 -18.04
C GLN A 179 -16.89 -3.42 -18.12
N PRO A 180 -16.47 -3.86 -19.33
CA PRO A 180 -15.16 -4.46 -19.54
C PRO A 180 -14.01 -3.49 -19.18
N PRO A 181 -12.80 -4.02 -18.92
CA PRO A 181 -11.64 -3.20 -18.57
C PRO A 181 -11.37 -2.10 -19.59
N ARG A 182 -11.27 -0.86 -19.13
CA ARG A 182 -10.95 0.34 -19.90
C ARG A 182 -9.66 0.95 -19.37
N VAL A 183 -8.76 1.39 -20.24
CA VAL A 183 -7.48 1.98 -19.86
C VAL A 183 -7.44 3.44 -20.25
N THR A 184 -7.18 4.31 -19.30
CA THR A 184 -7.12 5.76 -19.48
C THR A 184 -5.85 6.38 -18.90
N LEU A 185 -5.42 7.50 -19.47
CA LEU A 185 -4.44 8.40 -18.88
C LEU A 185 -5.18 9.55 -18.20
N ASN A 186 -4.84 9.82 -16.95
CA ASN A 186 -5.56 10.79 -16.11
C ASN A 186 -4.60 11.78 -15.45
N ALA A 187 -5.09 12.99 -15.17
CA ALA A 187 -4.40 13.95 -14.32
C ALA A 187 -4.51 13.55 -12.85
N LEU A 188 -3.37 13.55 -12.11
CA LEU A 188 -3.37 13.10 -10.72
C LEU A 188 -4.02 14.12 -9.75
N GLY A 189 -4.02 15.39 -10.09
CA GLY A 189 -4.54 16.45 -9.22
C GLY A 189 -6.04 16.34 -8.93
N ASP A 190 -6.83 16.10 -9.97
CA ASP A 190 -8.30 16.09 -9.93
C ASP A 190 -8.96 14.84 -10.50
N GLY A 191 -8.15 13.89 -11.02
CA GLY A 191 -8.62 12.66 -11.65
C GLY A 191 -9.25 12.87 -13.04
N ALA A 192 -9.03 14.04 -13.68
CA ALA A 192 -9.58 14.32 -14.99
C ALA A 192 -8.97 13.39 -16.05
N GLU A 193 -9.81 12.78 -16.87
CA GLU A 193 -9.36 11.97 -18.00
C GLU A 193 -8.70 12.87 -19.06
N LEU A 194 -7.46 12.54 -19.40
CA LEU A 194 -6.67 13.23 -20.44
C LEU A 194 -6.76 12.51 -21.77
N ARG A 195 -6.79 11.18 -21.75
CA ARG A 195 -6.81 10.35 -22.95
C ARG A 195 -7.30 8.94 -22.65
N VAL A 196 -8.09 8.38 -23.56
CA VAL A 196 -8.38 6.95 -23.64
C VAL A 196 -7.20 6.28 -24.31
N ILE A 197 -6.60 5.27 -23.66
CA ILE A 197 -5.51 4.45 -24.20
C ILE A 197 -6.11 3.20 -24.84
N TYR A 198 -7.06 2.56 -24.16
CA TYR A 198 -7.76 1.38 -24.64
C TYR A 198 -9.21 1.40 -24.14
N GLU A 199 -10.11 1.12 -25.07
CA GLU A 199 -11.52 0.90 -24.81
C GLU A 199 -11.97 -0.33 -25.61
N PRO A 200 -12.51 -1.36 -24.95
CA PRO A 200 -12.95 -2.55 -25.66
C PRO A 200 -14.17 -2.22 -26.54
N VAL A 201 -14.05 -2.49 -27.82
CA VAL A 201 -15.14 -2.36 -28.80
C VAL A 201 -15.33 -3.71 -29.45
N ASP A 202 -16.20 -4.54 -28.87
CA ASP A 202 -16.54 -5.83 -29.46
C ASP A 202 -18.08 -5.94 -29.56
N SER A 203 -18.60 -5.78 -30.80
CA SER A 203 -20.02 -5.84 -31.06
C SER A 203 -20.66 -7.19 -30.71
N ARG A 204 -19.87 -8.25 -30.56
CA ARG A 204 -20.36 -9.56 -30.12
C ARG A 204 -20.78 -9.55 -28.66
N VAL A 205 -20.13 -8.74 -27.83
CA VAL A 205 -20.49 -8.56 -26.40
C VAL A 205 -21.85 -7.88 -26.29
N GLU A 206 -22.13 -6.88 -27.12
CA GLU A 206 -23.43 -6.22 -27.18
C GLU A 206 -24.55 -7.18 -27.59
N GLN A 207 -24.25 -8.09 -28.54
CA GLN A 207 -25.22 -9.10 -29.01
C GLN A 207 -25.58 -10.14 -27.93
N LEU A 208 -24.69 -10.36 -26.94
CA LEU A 208 -24.95 -11.29 -25.84
C LEU A 208 -25.94 -10.74 -24.82
N ALA A 209 -26.22 -9.42 -24.85
CA ALA A 209 -27.13 -8.73 -23.92
C ALA A 209 -26.90 -9.13 -22.46
N LEU A 210 -25.61 -9.16 -22.04
CA LEU A 210 -25.24 -9.58 -20.69
C LEU A 210 -25.73 -8.53 -19.68
N GLU A 211 -26.41 -9.01 -18.67
CA GLU A 211 -26.81 -8.19 -17.53
C GLU A 211 -25.74 -8.29 -16.43
N PRO A 212 -25.41 -7.17 -15.73
CA PRO A 212 -24.52 -7.23 -14.58
C PRO A 212 -25.09 -8.12 -13.47
N PRO A 213 -24.25 -8.78 -12.67
CA PRO A 213 -24.72 -9.57 -11.53
C PRO A 213 -25.42 -8.68 -10.51
N GLU A 214 -26.51 -9.16 -9.94
CA GLU A 214 -27.17 -8.49 -8.81
C GLU A 214 -26.38 -8.74 -7.53
N LEU A 215 -26.01 -7.66 -6.83
CA LEU A 215 -25.31 -7.71 -5.55
C LEU A 215 -26.34 -7.68 -4.41
N VAL A 216 -26.40 -8.75 -3.63
CA VAL A 216 -27.34 -8.88 -2.51
C VAL A 216 -26.60 -8.90 -1.18
N THR A 217 -27.19 -8.27 -0.15
CA THR A 217 -26.68 -8.30 1.22
C THR A 217 -27.44 -9.33 2.03
N LEU A 218 -26.74 -10.31 2.57
CA LEU A 218 -27.29 -11.31 3.46
C LEU A 218 -26.86 -11.04 4.90
N LYS A 219 -27.79 -11.10 5.85
CA LYS A 219 -27.48 -11.04 7.28
C LYS A 219 -27.32 -12.45 7.81
N ASN A 220 -26.16 -12.72 8.43
CA ASN A 220 -25.96 -13.97 9.16
C ASN A 220 -26.79 -13.97 10.46
N ARG A 221 -27.19 -15.17 10.92
CA ARG A 221 -27.95 -15.36 12.16
C ARG A 221 -27.04 -15.58 13.38
N SER A 222 -25.85 -14.98 13.38
CA SER A 222 -24.96 -15.06 14.56
C SER A 222 -25.23 -13.92 15.53
#